data_953b2f69d996f2746b9833b12760519a
#
_entry.id   953b2f69d996f2746b9833b12760519a
#
_cell.length_a   1.000
_cell.length_b   1.000
_cell.length_c   1.000
_cell.angle_alpha   90.00
_cell.angle_beta   90.00
_cell.angle_gamma   90.00
#
_symmetry.space_group_name_H-M   'P 1'
#
loop_
_entity.id
_entity.type
_entity.pdbx_description
1 polymer ?
#
loop_
_entity_poly.entity_id
_entity_poly.type
_entity_poly.pdbx_seq_one_letter_code
_entity_poly.pdbx_strand_id
1 'polypeptide(L)'
;MTQRGHLICGELKKNGVEYIVWVPDSETHFMHGSMLNDPSLRVIQVCAEGEAVAICAGMHMGGKRGVVLIENQGAFDSGNVLKWAVGLHFPLVLLIGYLGYRNLKNTSAEKMKTGEREVTEPFLEALGIPYELLNSDQDVGKISEAFTRAERDSKPVALLLTSADDFVPGGKEGQDDAKV
;
A
#
# COMPACT_ATOMS: atom_id res chain seq x y z
N MET A 1 -12.35 -15.18 4.00
CA MET A 1 -11.31 -14.67 3.06
C MET A 1 -12.02 -13.85 1.99
N THR A 2 -11.59 -12.64 1.74
CA THR A 2 -12.14 -11.82 0.66
C THR A 2 -11.47 -12.20 -0.67
N GLN A 3 -12.22 -12.12 -1.77
CA GLN A 3 -11.67 -12.36 -3.11
C GLN A 3 -10.48 -11.44 -3.40
N ARG A 4 -10.60 -10.16 -3.06
CA ARG A 4 -9.56 -9.15 -3.24
C ARG A 4 -8.25 -9.48 -2.49
N GLY A 5 -8.35 -9.85 -1.20
CA GLY A 5 -7.19 -10.25 -0.42
C GLY A 5 -6.46 -11.45 -1.04
N HIS A 6 -7.22 -12.41 -1.58
CA HIS A 6 -6.65 -13.58 -2.25
C HIS A 6 -5.91 -13.21 -3.56
N LEU A 7 -6.49 -12.30 -4.36
CA LEU A 7 -5.87 -11.82 -5.60
C LEU A 7 -4.56 -11.08 -5.31
N ILE A 8 -4.56 -10.17 -4.32
CA ILE A 8 -3.36 -9.43 -3.92
C ILE A 8 -2.26 -10.40 -3.44
N CYS A 9 -2.58 -11.33 -2.53
CA CYS A 9 -1.62 -12.32 -2.05
C CYS A 9 -1.08 -13.19 -3.21
N GLY A 10 -1.94 -13.56 -4.15
CA GLY A 10 -1.55 -14.28 -5.36
C GLY A 10 -0.53 -13.52 -6.20
N GLU A 11 -0.76 -12.22 -6.42
CA GLU A 11 0.14 -11.38 -7.20
C GLU A 11 1.46 -11.11 -6.48
N LEU A 12 1.44 -10.91 -5.15
CA LEU A 12 2.66 -10.81 -4.34
C LEU A 12 3.54 -12.05 -4.50
N LYS A 13 2.94 -13.24 -4.43
CA LYS A 13 3.68 -14.52 -4.61
C LYS A 13 4.28 -14.66 -6.00
N LYS A 14 3.59 -14.26 -7.06
CA LYS A 14 4.15 -14.25 -8.43
C LYS A 14 5.43 -13.42 -8.52
N ASN A 15 5.52 -12.37 -7.70
CA ASN A 15 6.69 -11.50 -7.62
C ASN A 15 7.73 -12.00 -6.60
N GLY A 16 7.62 -13.22 -6.11
CA GLY A 16 8.58 -13.83 -5.19
C GLY A 16 8.55 -13.27 -3.78
N VAL A 17 7.45 -12.63 -3.37
CA VAL A 17 7.28 -12.17 -1.98
C VAL A 17 7.12 -13.37 -1.07
N GLU A 18 8.00 -13.47 -0.07
CA GLU A 18 7.96 -14.48 0.98
C GLU A 18 7.43 -13.88 2.30
N TYR A 19 7.54 -12.57 2.48
CA TYR A 19 7.28 -11.89 3.75
C TYR A 19 6.34 -10.71 3.56
N ILE A 20 5.33 -10.60 4.43
CA ILE A 20 4.50 -9.41 4.59
C ILE A 20 4.83 -8.84 5.96
N VAL A 21 5.42 -7.65 6.01
CA VAL A 21 5.70 -6.95 7.26
C VAL A 21 4.60 -5.93 7.51
N TRP A 22 3.88 -6.09 8.60
CA TRP A 22 2.55 -5.56 8.76
C TRP A 22 2.29 -4.94 10.14
N VAL A 23 1.65 -3.77 10.15
CA VAL A 23 0.95 -3.24 11.31
C VAL A 23 -0.55 -3.49 11.11
N PRO A 24 -1.21 -4.21 12.03
CA PRO A 24 -2.65 -4.44 11.93
C PRO A 24 -3.45 -3.14 11.94
N ASP A 25 -4.24 -2.93 10.90
CA ASP A 25 -5.08 -1.75 10.73
C ASP A 25 -6.47 -2.09 10.16
N SER A 26 -7.37 -1.09 10.14
CA SER A 26 -8.74 -1.26 9.66
C SER A 26 -8.86 -1.27 8.13
N GLU A 27 -7.99 -0.57 7.43
CA GLU A 27 -8.05 -0.42 5.97
C GLU A 27 -7.58 -1.68 5.24
N THR A 28 -6.59 -2.38 5.82
CA THR A 28 -6.01 -3.59 5.23
C THR A 28 -6.56 -4.89 5.82
N HIS A 29 -7.49 -4.81 6.79
CA HIS A 29 -8.04 -6.00 7.46
C HIS A 29 -8.64 -7.05 6.51
N PHE A 30 -9.10 -6.63 5.31
CA PHE A 30 -9.64 -7.54 4.31
C PHE A 30 -8.59 -8.55 3.77
N MET A 31 -7.31 -8.27 3.93
CA MET A 31 -6.22 -9.16 3.57
C MET A 31 -5.93 -10.24 4.63
N HIS A 32 -6.36 -10.03 5.88
CA HIS A 32 -6.05 -10.89 7.02
C HIS A 32 -6.21 -12.38 6.74
N GLY A 33 -7.42 -12.79 6.37
CA GLY A 33 -7.72 -14.19 6.14
C GLY A 33 -6.90 -14.80 5.01
N SER A 34 -6.55 -14.00 3.99
CA SER A 34 -5.78 -14.46 2.83
C SER A 34 -4.30 -14.59 3.12
N MET A 35 -3.71 -13.65 3.88
CA MET A 35 -2.28 -13.67 4.17
C MET A 35 -1.92 -14.59 5.34
N LEU A 36 -2.75 -14.67 6.41
CA LEU A 36 -2.44 -15.48 7.59
C LEU A 36 -2.67 -16.98 7.37
N ASN A 37 -3.55 -17.36 6.45
CA ASN A 37 -3.81 -18.76 6.15
C ASN A 37 -3.03 -19.28 4.93
N ASP A 38 -2.17 -18.48 4.33
CA ASP A 38 -1.33 -18.92 3.22
C ASP A 38 0.04 -19.40 3.75
N PRO A 39 0.33 -20.72 3.67
CA PRO A 39 1.56 -21.27 4.22
C PRO A 39 2.83 -20.82 3.48
N SER A 40 2.69 -20.22 2.29
CA SER A 40 3.81 -19.71 1.50
C SER A 40 4.16 -18.25 1.84
N LEU A 41 3.34 -17.56 2.64
CA LEU A 41 3.57 -16.20 3.10
C LEU A 41 3.87 -16.20 4.60
N ARG A 42 4.92 -15.52 4.98
CA ARG A 42 5.28 -15.28 6.38
C ARG A 42 4.89 -13.88 6.78
N VAL A 43 3.89 -13.77 7.64
CA VAL A 43 3.45 -12.47 8.16
C VAL A 43 4.27 -12.12 9.40
N ILE A 44 4.94 -10.98 9.37
CA ILE A 44 5.67 -10.42 10.50
C ILE A 44 4.89 -9.22 10.98
N GLN A 45 4.26 -9.36 12.14
CA GLN A 45 3.56 -8.28 12.79
C GLN A 45 4.56 -7.43 13.58
N VAL A 46 4.47 -6.11 13.41
CA VAL A 46 5.30 -5.12 14.11
C VAL A 46 4.42 -4.13 14.87
N CYS A 47 5.02 -3.31 15.71
CA CYS A 47 4.31 -2.34 16.54
C CYS A 47 4.35 -0.91 15.97
N ALA A 48 5.24 -0.64 15.03
CA ALA A 48 5.34 0.65 14.37
C ALA A 48 5.64 0.48 12.87
N GLU A 49 5.06 1.35 12.06
CA GLU A 49 5.14 1.27 10.60
C GLU A 49 6.57 1.48 10.08
N GLY A 50 7.34 2.33 10.75
CA GLY A 50 8.76 2.52 10.45
C GLY A 50 9.59 1.24 10.64
N GLU A 51 9.19 0.36 11.58
CA GLU A 51 9.82 -0.96 11.73
C GLU A 51 9.58 -1.82 10.50
N ALA A 52 8.35 -1.79 9.95
CA ALA A 52 8.02 -2.55 8.74
C ALA A 52 8.91 -2.14 7.55
N VAL A 53 9.10 -0.83 7.35
CA VAL A 53 9.99 -0.30 6.31
C VAL A 53 11.44 -0.74 6.53
N ALA A 54 11.94 -0.59 7.76
CA ALA A 54 13.34 -0.94 8.10
C ALA A 54 13.60 -2.45 7.95
N ILE A 55 12.66 -3.29 8.38
CA ILE A 55 12.76 -4.76 8.25
C ILE A 55 12.78 -5.16 6.77
N CYS A 56 11.88 -4.60 5.94
CA CYS A 56 11.89 -4.88 4.50
C CYS A 56 13.19 -4.43 3.81
N ALA A 57 13.76 -3.29 4.23
CA ALA A 57 15.07 -2.86 3.75
C ALA A 57 16.18 -3.85 4.15
N GLY A 58 16.18 -4.32 5.39
CA GLY A 58 17.11 -5.35 5.87
C GLY A 58 16.94 -6.69 5.13
N MET A 59 15.69 -7.09 4.85
CA MET A 59 15.39 -8.28 4.04
C MET A 59 15.97 -8.17 2.64
N HIS A 60 15.78 -7.03 2.00
CA HIS A 60 16.34 -6.77 0.67
C HIS A 60 17.86 -6.93 0.67
N MET A 61 18.57 -6.38 1.65
CA MET A 61 20.02 -6.56 1.80
C MET A 61 20.42 -8.03 1.99
N GLY A 62 19.57 -8.80 2.66
CA GLY A 62 19.74 -10.25 2.85
C GLY A 62 19.29 -11.11 1.68
N GLY A 63 18.93 -10.52 0.52
CA GLY A 63 18.46 -11.26 -0.66
C GLY A 63 17.05 -11.86 -0.49
N LYS A 64 16.26 -11.33 0.44
CA LYS A 64 14.87 -11.73 0.68
C LYS A 64 13.91 -10.65 0.17
N ARG A 65 12.74 -11.08 -0.29
CA ARG A 65 11.71 -10.18 -0.77
C ARG A 65 10.56 -10.09 0.22
N GLY A 66 10.44 -8.93 0.83
CA GLY A 66 9.32 -8.54 1.69
C GLY A 66 8.49 -7.42 1.05
N VAL A 67 7.26 -7.28 1.51
CA VAL A 67 6.39 -6.15 1.23
C VAL A 67 5.99 -5.48 2.53
N VAL A 68 5.94 -4.16 2.53
CA VAL A 68 5.43 -3.35 3.66
C VAL A 68 3.92 -3.25 3.52
N LEU A 69 3.17 -3.54 4.58
CA LEU A 69 1.71 -3.40 4.64
C LEU A 69 1.35 -2.52 5.84
N ILE A 70 0.95 -1.30 5.58
CA ILE A 70 0.70 -0.26 6.61
C ILE A 70 -0.48 0.62 6.21
N GLU A 71 -0.97 1.44 7.12
CA GLU A 71 -1.93 2.50 6.83
C GLU A 71 -1.22 3.81 6.48
N ASN A 72 -1.90 4.74 5.78
CA ASN A 72 -1.32 6.04 5.42
C ASN A 72 -0.94 6.91 6.62
N GLN A 73 -1.68 6.85 7.73
CA GLN A 73 -1.27 7.54 8.97
C GLN A 73 0.09 7.03 9.47
N GLY A 74 0.30 5.72 9.43
CA GLY A 74 1.58 5.12 9.77
C GLY A 74 2.68 5.44 8.76
N ALA A 75 2.34 5.67 7.49
CA ALA A 75 3.30 6.18 6.53
C ALA A 75 3.80 7.58 6.92
N PHE A 76 2.93 8.46 7.46
CA PHE A 76 3.36 9.77 7.95
C PHE A 76 4.32 9.65 9.13
N ASP A 77 4.02 8.80 10.10
CA ASP A 77 4.91 8.53 11.24
C ASP A 77 6.24 7.94 10.80
N SER A 78 6.25 7.21 9.69
CA SER A 78 7.44 6.60 9.11
C SER A 78 8.26 7.55 8.23
N GLY A 79 7.92 8.82 8.14
CA GLY A 79 8.51 9.77 7.18
C GLY A 79 10.03 9.81 7.19
N ASN A 80 10.67 9.75 8.37
CA ASN A 80 12.13 9.71 8.44
C ASN A 80 12.73 8.42 7.88
N VAL A 81 12.11 7.26 8.16
CA VAL A 81 12.58 5.96 7.67
C VAL A 81 12.36 5.86 6.16
N LEU A 82 11.21 6.32 5.65
CA LEU A 82 10.92 6.38 4.22
C LEU A 82 11.92 7.28 3.48
N LYS A 83 12.23 8.45 4.03
CA LYS A 83 13.28 9.33 3.48
C LYS A 83 14.64 8.60 3.37
N TRP A 84 15.00 7.83 4.39
CA TRP A 84 16.22 7.03 4.34
C TRP A 84 16.16 5.89 3.32
N ALA A 85 15.01 5.22 3.19
CA ALA A 85 14.80 4.19 2.18
C ALA A 85 14.99 4.75 0.76
N VAL A 86 14.47 5.96 0.49
CA VAL A 86 14.71 6.67 -0.77
C VAL A 86 16.17 7.04 -0.95
N GLY A 87 16.77 7.67 0.05
CA GLY A 87 18.17 8.17 -0.02
C GLY A 87 19.21 7.07 -0.13
N LEU A 88 18.93 5.89 0.41
CA LEU A 88 19.79 4.71 0.33
C LEU A 88 19.43 3.77 -0.84
N HIS A 89 18.49 4.18 -1.69
CA HIS A 89 18.11 3.47 -2.92
C HIS A 89 17.55 2.07 -2.70
N PHE A 90 16.73 1.87 -1.65
CA PHE A 90 16.07 0.59 -1.40
C PHE A 90 14.85 0.42 -2.31
N PRO A 91 14.79 -0.63 -3.15
CA PRO A 91 13.65 -0.91 -4.04
C PRO A 91 12.52 -1.62 -3.29
N LEU A 92 11.82 -0.90 -2.42
CA LEU A 92 10.74 -1.45 -1.62
C LEU A 92 9.38 -1.27 -2.30
N VAL A 93 8.46 -2.20 -2.10
CA VAL A 93 7.06 -2.01 -2.44
C VAL A 93 6.27 -1.81 -1.14
N LEU A 94 5.49 -0.74 -1.10
CA LEU A 94 4.68 -0.34 0.04
C LEU A 94 3.20 -0.53 -0.35
N LEU A 95 2.49 -1.39 0.34
CA LEU A 95 1.03 -1.48 0.29
C LEU A 95 0.49 -0.59 1.40
N ILE A 96 -0.14 0.51 1.04
CA ILE A 96 -0.61 1.51 1.99
C ILE A 96 -2.13 1.55 1.98
N GLY A 97 -2.76 1.13 3.08
CA GLY A 97 -4.19 1.29 3.30
C GLY A 97 -4.57 2.77 3.28
N TYR A 98 -5.52 3.15 2.44
CA TYR A 98 -5.83 4.54 2.16
C TYR A 98 -7.03 5.03 2.98
N LEU A 99 -6.79 5.26 4.27
CA LEU A 99 -7.79 5.87 5.16
C LEU A 99 -8.21 7.24 4.63
N GLY A 100 -9.49 7.52 4.69
CA GLY A 100 -10.07 8.80 4.25
C GLY A 100 -10.44 8.85 2.77
N TYR A 101 -10.11 7.85 1.95
CA TYR A 101 -10.44 7.83 0.53
C TYR A 101 -11.95 8.00 0.27
N ARG A 102 -12.81 7.41 1.11
CA ARG A 102 -14.26 7.49 1.02
C ARG A 102 -14.87 8.83 1.37
N ASN A 103 -14.24 9.55 2.28
CA ASN A 103 -14.84 10.74 2.88
C ASN A 103 -14.97 11.92 1.92
N LEU A 104 -14.41 11.82 0.71
CA LEU A 104 -14.44 12.90 -0.26
C LEU A 104 -15.80 13.15 -0.88
N LYS A 105 -16.61 12.14 -1.06
CA LYS A 105 -17.92 12.31 -1.71
C LYS A 105 -18.91 13.13 -0.87
N ASN A 106 -18.66 13.30 0.43
CA ASN A 106 -19.59 13.90 1.38
C ASN A 106 -19.03 15.05 2.21
N THR A 107 -17.81 15.55 1.92
CA THR A 107 -17.16 16.55 2.76
C THR A 107 -16.97 17.86 1.99
N SER A 108 -17.31 19.00 2.62
CA SER A 108 -17.08 20.32 2.04
C SER A 108 -15.58 20.58 1.85
N ALA A 109 -15.22 21.30 0.78
CA ALA A 109 -13.82 21.61 0.42
C ALA A 109 -12.98 22.22 1.58
N GLU A 110 -13.64 22.85 2.56
CA GLU A 110 -12.99 23.44 3.73
C GLU A 110 -12.52 22.42 4.77
N LYS A 111 -13.25 21.30 4.92
CA LYS A 111 -12.88 20.18 5.80
C LYS A 111 -11.83 19.26 5.19
N MET A 112 -11.59 19.39 3.89
CA MET A 112 -10.67 18.51 3.14
C MET A 112 -9.19 18.90 3.28
N LYS A 113 -8.87 20.10 3.77
CA LYS A 113 -7.50 20.64 3.76
C LYS A 113 -6.54 19.99 4.77
N THR A 114 -7.02 19.19 5.70
CA THR A 114 -6.23 18.55 6.76
C THR A 114 -6.55 17.06 6.93
N GLY A 115 -7.30 16.46 6.01
CA GLY A 115 -7.65 15.05 6.06
C GLY A 115 -6.48 14.16 5.60
N GLU A 116 -6.47 12.92 6.02
CA GLU A 116 -5.42 11.94 5.70
C GLU A 116 -5.19 11.81 4.20
N ARG A 117 -6.26 11.92 3.40
CA ARG A 117 -6.17 11.83 1.96
C ARG A 117 -5.42 13.01 1.33
N GLU A 118 -5.77 14.24 1.72
CA GLU A 118 -5.15 15.46 1.18
C GLU A 118 -3.65 15.53 1.48
N VAL A 119 -3.21 14.79 2.51
CA VAL A 119 -1.81 14.73 2.94
C VAL A 119 -1.07 13.55 2.31
N THR A 120 -1.75 12.43 2.05
CA THR A 120 -1.09 11.16 1.63
C THR A 120 -0.32 11.32 0.33
N GLU A 121 -0.97 11.78 -0.73
CA GLU A 121 -0.34 11.92 -2.03
C GLU A 121 0.75 12.99 -2.03
N PRO A 122 0.52 14.23 -1.54
CA PRO A 122 1.58 15.24 -1.41
C PRO A 122 2.76 14.80 -0.54
N PHE A 123 2.52 13.99 0.51
CA PHE A 123 3.57 13.43 1.34
C PHE A 123 4.48 12.48 0.57
N LEU A 124 3.90 11.57 -0.21
CA LEU A 124 4.66 10.64 -1.05
C LEU A 124 5.43 11.40 -2.15
N GLU A 125 4.81 12.41 -2.77
CA GLU A 125 5.44 13.30 -3.75
C GLU A 125 6.63 14.05 -3.16
N ALA A 126 6.49 14.61 -1.96
CA ALA A 126 7.57 15.33 -1.27
C ALA A 126 8.78 14.42 -0.97
N LEU A 127 8.55 13.13 -0.74
CA LEU A 127 9.61 12.13 -0.56
C LEU A 127 10.16 11.59 -1.90
N GLY A 128 9.53 11.93 -3.03
CA GLY A 128 9.88 11.38 -4.34
C GLY A 128 9.54 9.90 -4.49
N ILE A 129 8.54 9.41 -3.75
CA ILE A 129 8.01 8.05 -3.82
C ILE A 129 6.86 8.03 -4.83
N PRO A 130 7.01 7.39 -6.00
CA PRO A 130 5.91 7.22 -6.93
C PRO A 130 4.84 6.31 -6.33
N TYR A 131 3.58 6.61 -6.65
CA TYR A 131 2.45 5.83 -6.16
C TYR A 131 1.42 5.56 -7.26
N GLU A 132 0.62 4.53 -7.04
CA GLU A 132 -0.51 4.13 -7.88
C GLU A 132 -1.69 3.75 -6.99
N LEU A 133 -2.90 4.00 -7.48
CA LEU A 133 -4.12 3.57 -6.79
C LEU A 133 -4.45 2.13 -7.16
N LEU A 134 -4.68 1.28 -6.15
CA LEU A 134 -5.19 -0.07 -6.31
C LEU A 134 -6.64 -0.11 -5.80
N ASN A 135 -7.57 0.15 -6.71
CA ASN A 135 -8.97 0.42 -6.44
C ASN A 135 -9.91 -0.69 -6.90
N SER A 136 -9.46 -1.57 -7.79
CA SER A 136 -10.25 -2.66 -8.36
C SER A 136 -9.43 -3.95 -8.48
N ASP A 137 -10.10 -5.08 -8.74
CA ASP A 137 -9.43 -6.35 -9.04
C ASP A 137 -8.61 -6.30 -10.36
N GLN A 138 -8.96 -5.40 -11.28
CA GLN A 138 -8.19 -5.17 -12.50
C GLN A 138 -6.84 -4.48 -12.22
N ASP A 139 -6.74 -3.74 -11.11
CA ASP A 139 -5.53 -3.05 -10.70
C ASP A 139 -4.47 -3.97 -10.06
N VAL A 140 -4.81 -5.22 -9.78
CA VAL A 140 -3.91 -6.15 -9.08
C VAL A 140 -2.57 -6.33 -9.82
N GLY A 141 -2.58 -6.26 -11.16
CA GLY A 141 -1.37 -6.29 -11.98
C GLY A 141 -0.37 -5.16 -11.69
N LYS A 142 -0.83 -4.01 -11.16
CA LYS A 142 0.04 -2.90 -10.74
C LYS A 142 1.04 -3.31 -9.65
N ILE A 143 0.78 -4.39 -8.92
CA ILE A 143 1.74 -4.93 -7.95
C ILE A 143 3.02 -5.39 -8.66
N SER A 144 2.90 -6.12 -9.76
CA SER A 144 4.05 -6.53 -10.56
C SER A 144 4.78 -5.34 -11.20
N GLU A 145 4.02 -4.35 -11.65
CA GLU A 145 4.59 -3.10 -12.20
C GLU A 145 5.34 -2.32 -11.12
N ALA A 146 4.81 -2.27 -9.89
CA ALA A 146 5.46 -1.61 -8.76
C ALA A 146 6.81 -2.27 -8.40
N PHE A 147 6.88 -3.61 -8.37
CA PHE A 147 8.15 -4.31 -8.15
C PHE A 147 9.15 -4.03 -9.27
N THR A 148 8.72 -4.11 -10.53
CA THR A 148 9.56 -3.81 -11.70
C THR A 148 10.07 -2.36 -11.64
N ARG A 149 9.21 -1.41 -11.30
CA ARG A 149 9.57 0.00 -11.18
C ARG A 149 10.53 0.26 -10.02
N ALA A 150 10.26 -0.34 -8.85
CA ALA A 150 11.12 -0.19 -7.68
C ALA A 150 12.54 -0.68 -7.97
N GLU A 151 12.68 -1.84 -8.60
CA GLU A 151 13.99 -2.41 -8.99
C GLU A 151 14.69 -1.54 -10.04
N ARG A 152 13.99 -1.14 -11.10
CA ARG A 152 14.55 -0.31 -12.17
C ARG A 152 15.07 1.03 -11.65
N ASP A 153 14.27 1.69 -10.80
CA ASP A 153 14.55 3.05 -10.34
C ASP A 153 15.36 3.06 -9.03
N SER A 154 15.58 1.87 -8.41
CA SER A 154 16.22 1.70 -7.10
C SER A 154 15.60 2.63 -6.05
N LYS A 155 14.28 2.60 -5.94
CA LYS A 155 13.51 3.47 -5.04
C LYS A 155 12.25 2.75 -4.54
N PRO A 156 11.71 3.15 -3.38
CA PRO A 156 10.39 2.71 -2.95
C PRO A 156 9.30 3.12 -3.94
N VAL A 157 8.29 2.25 -4.10
CA VAL A 157 7.05 2.51 -4.84
C VAL A 157 5.87 2.19 -3.94
N ALA A 158 4.86 3.05 -3.89
CA ALA A 158 3.67 2.85 -3.09
C ALA A 158 2.47 2.43 -3.94
N LEU A 159 1.65 1.53 -3.40
CA LEU A 159 0.33 1.19 -3.90
C LEU A 159 -0.70 1.57 -2.84
N LEU A 160 -1.56 2.51 -3.16
CA LEU A 160 -2.61 2.99 -2.27
C LEU A 160 -3.83 2.07 -2.38
N LEU A 161 -4.09 1.32 -1.32
CA LEU A 161 -5.18 0.35 -1.24
C LEU A 161 -6.44 1.04 -0.73
N THR A 162 -7.48 1.13 -1.54
CA THR A 162 -8.79 1.57 -1.05
C THR A 162 -9.43 0.47 -0.18
N SER A 163 -10.32 0.83 0.72
CA SER A 163 -11.01 -0.17 1.56
C SER A 163 -11.85 -1.13 0.72
N ALA A 164 -12.17 -2.31 1.28
CA ALA A 164 -12.95 -3.33 0.59
C ALA A 164 -14.32 -2.82 0.13
N ASP A 165 -14.89 -1.86 0.84
CA ASP A 165 -16.18 -1.27 0.51
C ASP A 165 -16.10 -0.22 -0.62
N ASP A 166 -14.90 0.31 -0.91
CA ASP A 166 -14.64 1.24 -2.02
C ASP A 166 -14.25 0.50 -3.30
N PHE A 167 -14.03 -0.80 -3.19
CA PHE A 167 -13.62 -1.64 -4.29
C PHE A 167 -14.74 -1.78 -5.32
N VAL A 168 -14.50 -1.37 -6.56
CA VAL A 168 -15.44 -1.50 -7.67
C VAL A 168 -15.14 -2.79 -8.42
N PRO A 169 -16.01 -3.82 -8.34
CA PRO A 169 -15.80 -5.05 -9.12
C PRO A 169 -15.78 -4.73 -10.62
N GLY A 170 -14.72 -5.17 -11.30
CA GLY A 170 -14.62 -5.09 -12.76
C GLY A 170 -14.22 -3.72 -13.32
N GLY A 171 -13.67 -2.80 -12.51
CA GLY A 171 -13.03 -1.57 -13.01
C GLY A 171 -13.92 -0.59 -13.75
N LYS A 172 -15.23 -0.57 -13.44
CA LYS A 172 -16.06 0.55 -13.87
C LYS A 172 -15.73 1.74 -12.99
N GLU A 173 -14.92 2.65 -13.51
CA GLU A 173 -14.85 4.00 -12.97
C GLU A 173 -16.27 4.51 -12.79
N GLY A 174 -16.57 4.98 -11.57
CA GLY A 174 -17.86 5.57 -11.28
C GLY A 174 -18.10 6.67 -12.29
N GLN A 175 -19.07 6.50 -13.16
CA GLN A 175 -19.61 7.62 -13.91
C GLN A 175 -20.07 8.65 -12.88
N ASP A 176 -19.39 9.79 -12.88
CA ASP A 176 -19.87 10.98 -12.20
C ASP A 176 -21.31 11.21 -12.59
N ASP A 177 -22.23 10.86 -11.70
CA ASP A 177 -23.57 11.40 -11.72
C ASP A 177 -23.47 12.87 -11.25
N ALA A 178 -22.89 13.69 -12.14
CA ALA A 178 -23.11 15.11 -12.13
C ALA A 178 -24.59 15.34 -12.53
N LYS A 179 -25.48 15.32 -11.54
CA LYS A 179 -26.81 15.91 -11.69
C LYS A 179 -27.24 16.60 -10.41
N VAL A 180 -27.24 17.91 -10.55
CA VAL A 180 -27.96 18.99 -9.85
C VAL A 180 -27.50 19.27 -8.42
#